data_aebe903e4d5619442518c5fe20672706
#
_entry.id   aebe903e4d5619442518c5fe20672706
#
_cell.length_a   1.000
_cell.length_b   1.000
_cell.length_c   1.000
_cell.angle_alpha   90.00
_cell.angle_beta   90.00
_cell.angle_gamma   90.00
#
_symmetry.space_group_name_H-M   'P 1'
#
loop_
_entity.id
_entity.type
_entity.pdbx_description
1 polymer ?
#
loop_
_entity_poly.entity_id
_entity_poly.type
_entity_poly.pdbx_seq_one_letter_code
_entity_poly.pdbx_strand_id
1 'polypeptide(L)'
;DPLKDGDHRQILSYDVTFFDIHSTKARQFGFSLTLNNGKKLTFLGDEPYNPVCEKYVRDCDWLLHEAFCLYVERDLWKPYEKHHSTVKDACELAQAMQIPNLVLWHTEDSNVAGRERLYKSEGKKYYGGNIFVPDDESLIAL
;
A
#
# COMPACT_ATOMS: atom_id res chain seq x y z
N ASP A 1 -6.48 16.68 -19.25
CA ASP A 1 -7.05 15.43 -19.76
C ASP A 1 -7.16 14.39 -18.64
N PRO A 2 -8.19 13.52 -18.66
CA PRO A 2 -8.31 12.46 -17.68
C PRO A 2 -7.14 11.48 -17.78
N LEU A 3 -6.73 10.90 -16.65
CA LEU A 3 -5.65 9.90 -16.59
C LEU A 3 -6.05 8.61 -17.32
N LYS A 4 -5.05 7.97 -17.94
CA LYS A 4 -5.15 6.65 -18.55
C LYS A 4 -4.12 5.71 -17.93
N ASP A 5 -4.33 4.41 -18.06
CA ASP A 5 -3.37 3.42 -17.60
C ASP A 5 -2.01 3.61 -18.29
N GLY A 6 -0.96 3.70 -17.49
CA GLY A 6 0.40 3.93 -17.95
C GLY A 6 0.75 5.39 -18.28
N ASP A 7 -0.11 6.36 -17.97
CA ASP A 7 0.19 7.78 -18.20
C ASP A 7 1.40 8.24 -17.38
N HIS A 8 2.32 8.90 -18.08
CA HIS A 8 3.48 9.54 -17.47
C HIS A 8 3.25 11.05 -17.31
N ARG A 9 3.58 11.55 -16.13
CA ARG A 9 3.52 12.99 -15.81
C ARG A 9 4.77 13.41 -15.06
N GLN A 10 5.30 14.58 -15.43
CA GLN A 10 6.28 15.27 -14.60
C GLN A 10 5.54 16.04 -13.51
N ILE A 11 5.74 15.67 -12.25
CA ILE A 11 5.16 16.35 -11.09
C ILE A 11 6.30 16.82 -10.21
N LEU A 12 6.46 18.14 -10.11
CA LEU A 12 7.65 18.76 -9.53
C LEU A 12 8.91 18.22 -10.23
N SER A 13 9.82 17.58 -9.49
CA SER A 13 11.04 16.97 -10.01
C SER A 13 10.94 15.46 -10.27
N TYR A 14 9.74 14.88 -10.10
CA TYR A 14 9.56 13.43 -10.21
C TYR A 14 8.86 13.02 -11.50
N ASP A 15 9.36 11.96 -12.12
CA ASP A 15 8.64 11.25 -13.16
C ASP A 15 7.65 10.29 -12.51
N VAL A 16 6.36 10.54 -12.71
CA VAL A 16 5.28 9.76 -12.10
C VAL A 16 4.54 9.00 -13.19
N THR A 17 4.40 7.69 -12.99
CA THR A 17 3.58 6.83 -13.83
C THR A 17 2.29 6.50 -13.08
N PHE A 18 1.15 6.86 -13.67
CA PHE A 18 -0.17 6.51 -13.15
C PHE A 18 -0.67 5.23 -13.80
N PHE A 19 -1.33 4.38 -13.03
CA PHE A 19 -1.90 3.14 -13.55
C PHE A 19 -3.27 2.86 -12.93
N ASP A 20 -4.14 2.25 -13.71
CA ASP A 20 -5.47 1.86 -13.25
C ASP A 20 -5.33 0.68 -12.28
N ILE A 21 -5.85 0.83 -11.06
CA ILE A 21 -5.84 -0.26 -10.06
C ILE A 21 -6.98 -1.25 -10.23
N HIS A 22 -7.83 -1.05 -11.23
CA HIS A 22 -9.01 -1.87 -11.51
C HIS A 22 -9.97 -1.96 -10.34
N SER A 23 -10.23 -0.81 -9.70
CA SER A 23 -11.19 -0.72 -8.60
C SER A 23 -12.57 -1.23 -9.00
N THR A 24 -13.20 -1.97 -8.08
CA THR A 24 -14.57 -2.47 -8.25
C THR A 24 -15.64 -1.42 -7.90
N LYS A 25 -15.25 -0.33 -7.24
CA LYS A 25 -16.16 0.72 -6.75
C LYS A 25 -16.28 1.88 -7.75
N ALA A 26 -15.15 2.49 -8.05
CA ALA A 26 -15.04 3.60 -9.00
C ALA A 26 -13.65 3.57 -9.61
N ARG A 27 -13.48 4.16 -10.80
CA ARG A 27 -12.17 4.21 -11.43
C ARG A 27 -11.17 4.95 -10.55
N GLN A 28 -10.11 4.28 -10.18
CA GLN A 28 -9.05 4.79 -9.32
C GLN A 28 -7.68 4.48 -9.92
N PHE A 29 -6.71 5.34 -9.61
CA PHE A 29 -5.34 5.18 -10.07
C PHE A 29 -4.38 5.03 -8.88
N GLY A 30 -3.46 4.08 -9.02
CA GLY A 30 -2.22 4.07 -8.29
C GLY A 30 -1.17 4.88 -9.04
N PHE A 31 0.00 5.02 -8.43
CA PHE A 31 1.15 5.63 -9.11
C PHE A 31 2.46 4.99 -8.67
N SER A 32 3.45 5.08 -9.53
CA SER A 32 4.83 4.78 -9.19
C SER A 32 5.73 5.94 -9.59
N LEU A 33 6.78 6.16 -8.83
CA LEU A 33 7.79 7.18 -9.11
C LEU A 33 9.17 6.72 -8.66
N THR A 34 10.21 7.33 -9.26
CA THR A 34 11.58 7.16 -8.83
C THR A 34 11.98 8.34 -7.96
N LEU A 35 12.47 8.05 -6.75
CA LEU A 35 12.95 9.04 -5.80
C LEU A 35 14.31 9.60 -6.23
N ASN A 36 14.73 10.74 -5.68
CA ASN A 36 16.01 11.37 -5.99
C ASN A 36 17.23 10.48 -5.69
N ASN A 37 17.10 9.53 -4.76
CA ASN A 37 18.12 8.54 -4.43
C ASN A 37 18.09 7.29 -5.34
N GLY A 38 17.27 7.30 -6.39
CA GLY A 38 17.12 6.19 -7.34
C GLY A 38 16.17 5.07 -6.88
N LYS A 39 15.63 5.11 -5.67
CA LYS A 39 14.67 4.12 -5.19
C LYS A 39 13.28 4.34 -5.80
N LYS A 40 12.58 3.24 -6.01
CA LYS A 40 11.22 3.25 -6.56
C LYS A 40 10.17 3.16 -5.44
N LEU A 41 9.19 4.04 -5.51
CA LEU A 41 8.02 4.03 -4.65
C LEU A 41 6.76 3.74 -5.47
N THR A 42 5.90 2.85 -4.98
CA THR A 42 4.61 2.53 -5.59
C THR A 42 3.48 2.65 -4.58
N PHE A 43 2.42 3.34 -5.00
CA PHE A 43 1.19 3.54 -4.23
C PHE A 43 0.02 2.84 -4.94
N LEU A 44 -0.69 1.97 -4.23
CA LEU A 44 -1.72 1.10 -4.80
C LEU A 44 -3.17 1.57 -4.58
N GLY A 45 -3.37 2.77 -4.02
CA GLY A 45 -4.74 3.23 -3.73
C GLY A 45 -5.35 2.57 -2.49
N ASP A 46 -6.68 2.58 -2.39
CA ASP A 46 -7.44 2.13 -1.23
C ASP A 46 -8.22 0.81 -1.46
N GLU A 47 -7.70 -0.03 -2.32
CA GLU A 47 -8.24 -1.36 -2.60
C GLU A 47 -7.17 -2.45 -2.54
N PRO A 48 -7.58 -3.71 -2.43
CA PRO A 48 -6.67 -4.85 -2.51
C PRO A 48 -5.84 -4.84 -3.79
N TYR A 49 -4.61 -5.30 -3.68
CA TYR A 49 -3.74 -5.49 -4.82
C TYR A 49 -4.41 -6.33 -5.92
N ASN A 50 -4.36 -5.82 -7.15
CA ASN A 50 -4.76 -6.56 -8.33
C ASN A 50 -3.52 -7.03 -9.09
N PRO A 51 -3.39 -8.34 -9.42
CA PRO A 51 -2.22 -8.87 -10.14
C PRO A 51 -1.93 -8.20 -11.48
N VAL A 52 -2.91 -7.57 -12.11
CA VAL A 52 -2.72 -6.77 -13.35
C VAL A 52 -1.73 -5.63 -13.13
N CYS A 53 -1.59 -5.13 -11.88
CA CYS A 53 -0.67 -4.07 -11.50
C CYS A 53 0.75 -4.56 -11.18
N GLU A 54 1.05 -5.85 -11.32
CA GLU A 54 2.32 -6.45 -10.90
C GLU A 54 3.54 -5.71 -11.47
N LYS A 55 3.50 -5.33 -12.74
CA LYS A 55 4.60 -4.61 -13.41
C LYS A 55 4.97 -3.28 -12.75
N TYR A 56 4.03 -2.66 -12.02
CA TYR A 56 4.27 -1.40 -11.31
C TYR A 56 4.73 -1.62 -9.86
N VAL A 57 4.45 -2.79 -9.29
CA VAL A 57 4.77 -3.15 -7.91
C VAL A 57 6.09 -3.91 -7.83
N ARG A 58 6.37 -4.74 -8.84
CA ARG A 58 7.61 -5.50 -8.94
C ARG A 58 8.82 -4.57 -8.85
N ASP A 59 9.81 -4.97 -8.05
CA ASP A 59 11.07 -4.25 -7.86
C ASP A 59 10.95 -2.85 -7.23
N CYS A 60 9.81 -2.50 -6.63
CA CYS A 60 9.74 -1.28 -5.84
C CYS A 60 10.48 -1.45 -4.50
N ASP A 61 11.08 -0.37 -4.02
CA ASP A 61 11.76 -0.30 -2.72
C ASP A 61 10.79 0.07 -1.59
N TRP A 62 9.75 0.81 -1.96
CA TRP A 62 8.69 1.28 -1.07
C TRP A 62 7.33 0.97 -1.66
N LEU A 63 6.53 0.19 -0.93
CA LEU A 63 5.14 -0.09 -1.29
C LEU A 63 4.21 0.56 -0.26
N LEU A 64 3.30 1.42 -0.73
CA LEU A 64 2.19 1.93 0.05
C LEU A 64 0.95 1.11 -0.29
N HIS A 65 0.47 0.34 0.68
CA HIS A 65 -0.67 -0.56 0.52
C HIS A 65 -1.67 -0.36 1.65
N GLU A 66 -2.96 -0.43 1.33
CA GLU A 66 -3.99 -0.38 2.35
C GLU A 66 -3.93 -1.58 3.30
N ALA A 67 -4.30 -1.38 4.54
CA ALA A 67 -4.52 -2.44 5.51
C ALA A 67 -5.64 -2.01 6.45
N PHE A 68 -6.88 -2.27 6.05
CA PHE A 68 -8.05 -1.75 6.74
C PHE A 68 -8.10 -2.18 8.20
N CYS A 69 -7.80 -3.46 8.49
CA CYS A 69 -7.78 -3.97 9.86
C CYS A 69 -6.76 -5.10 10.04
N LEU A 70 -6.57 -5.52 11.28
CA LEU A 70 -5.86 -6.75 11.61
C LEU A 70 -6.61 -7.97 11.04
N TYR A 71 -5.88 -8.96 10.57
CA TYR A 71 -6.47 -10.23 10.09
C TYR A 71 -7.26 -10.96 11.18
N VAL A 72 -6.78 -10.89 12.42
CA VAL A 72 -7.49 -11.51 13.57
C VAL A 72 -8.84 -10.85 13.85
N GLU A 73 -9.06 -9.62 13.39
CA GLU A 73 -10.32 -8.87 13.55
C GLU A 73 -11.20 -8.87 12.29
N ARG A 74 -10.85 -9.65 11.26
CA ARG A 74 -11.57 -9.69 9.98
C ARG A 74 -13.06 -10.03 10.10
N ASP A 75 -13.44 -10.82 11.10
CA ASP A 75 -14.84 -11.17 11.31
C ASP A 75 -15.65 -10.02 11.91
N LEU A 76 -14.99 -9.11 12.63
CA LEU A 76 -15.58 -7.89 13.17
C LEU A 76 -15.75 -6.82 12.08
N TRP A 77 -14.69 -6.57 11.33
CA TRP A 77 -14.63 -5.44 10.38
C TRP A 77 -15.10 -5.78 8.98
N LYS A 78 -15.16 -7.08 8.63
CA LYS A 78 -15.59 -7.57 7.29
C LYS A 78 -14.86 -6.88 6.13
N PRO A 79 -13.49 -6.83 6.14
CA PRO A 79 -12.74 -6.11 5.11
C PRO A 79 -13.01 -6.66 3.70
N TYR A 80 -13.07 -7.96 3.55
CA TYR A 80 -13.24 -8.59 2.23
C TYR A 80 -14.61 -8.31 1.60
N GLU A 81 -15.66 -8.20 2.41
CA GLU A 81 -16.99 -7.80 1.93
C GLU A 81 -17.02 -6.34 1.45
N LYS A 82 -16.12 -5.51 1.96
CA LYS A 82 -15.97 -4.09 1.62
C LYS A 82 -14.88 -3.84 0.57
N HIS A 83 -14.29 -4.90 0.00
CA HIS A 83 -13.16 -4.83 -0.92
C HIS A 83 -11.96 -4.10 -0.31
N HIS A 84 -11.54 -4.54 0.87
CA HIS A 84 -10.34 -4.08 1.56
C HIS A 84 -9.45 -5.25 1.96
N SER A 85 -8.17 -4.95 2.15
CA SER A 85 -7.16 -5.89 2.62
C SER A 85 -7.00 -5.82 4.14
N THR A 86 -6.41 -6.87 4.70
CA THR A 86 -5.93 -6.90 6.09
C THR A 86 -4.42 -6.66 6.12
N VAL A 87 -3.88 -6.47 7.33
CA VAL A 87 -2.42 -6.42 7.54
C VAL A 87 -1.73 -7.66 6.98
N LYS A 88 -2.32 -8.85 7.17
CA LYS A 88 -1.79 -10.10 6.63
C LYS A 88 -1.67 -10.05 5.10
N ASP A 89 -2.71 -9.63 4.40
CA ASP A 89 -2.73 -9.60 2.93
C ASP A 89 -1.63 -8.69 2.37
N ALA A 90 -1.50 -7.48 2.92
CA ALA A 90 -0.48 -6.53 2.52
C ALA A 90 0.95 -7.05 2.80
N CYS A 91 1.14 -7.67 3.95
CA CYS A 91 2.43 -8.24 4.37
C CYS A 91 2.82 -9.46 3.55
N GLU A 92 1.89 -10.36 3.24
CA GLU A 92 2.15 -11.52 2.37
C GLU A 92 2.50 -11.09 0.94
N LEU A 93 1.86 -10.06 0.41
CA LEU A 93 2.23 -9.48 -0.89
C LEU A 93 3.66 -8.94 -0.88
N ALA A 94 3.99 -8.11 0.11
CA ALA A 94 5.32 -7.54 0.24
C ALA A 94 6.41 -8.63 0.41
N GLN A 95 6.11 -9.68 1.15
CA GLN A 95 7.00 -10.83 1.32
C GLN A 95 7.19 -11.61 0.02
N ALA A 96 6.11 -11.92 -0.68
CA ALA A 96 6.18 -12.66 -1.95
C ALA A 96 6.97 -11.92 -3.03
N MET A 97 6.87 -10.60 -3.06
CA MET A 97 7.58 -9.74 -4.02
C MET A 97 8.94 -9.26 -3.49
N GLN A 98 9.35 -9.65 -2.29
CA GLN A 98 10.62 -9.25 -1.67
C GLN A 98 10.82 -7.74 -1.59
N ILE A 99 9.75 -7.00 -1.30
CA ILE A 99 9.77 -5.55 -1.18
C ILE A 99 10.40 -5.18 0.17
N PRO A 100 11.40 -4.26 0.21
CA PRO A 100 12.10 -3.94 1.45
C PRO A 100 11.28 -3.18 2.48
N ASN A 101 10.43 -2.25 2.02
CA ASN A 101 9.71 -1.33 2.90
C ASN A 101 8.22 -1.29 2.54
N LEU A 102 7.38 -1.56 3.52
CA LEU A 102 5.92 -1.56 3.40
C LEU A 102 5.34 -0.48 4.30
N VAL A 103 4.58 0.44 3.72
CA VAL A 103 3.80 1.44 4.45
C VAL A 103 2.33 1.03 4.41
N LEU A 104 1.75 0.77 5.57
CA LEU A 104 0.33 0.45 5.72
C LEU A 104 -0.47 1.72 5.98
N TRP A 105 -1.52 1.91 5.23
CA TRP A 105 -2.37 3.10 5.33
C TRP A 105 -3.85 2.71 5.16
N HIS A 106 -4.78 3.67 5.19
CA HIS A 106 -6.22 3.45 5.07
C HIS A 106 -6.72 2.42 6.09
N THR A 107 -6.40 2.65 7.35
CA THR A 107 -6.71 1.76 8.47
C THR A 107 -8.03 2.17 9.13
N GLU A 108 -8.73 1.21 9.74
CA GLU A 108 -9.79 1.54 10.70
C GLU A 108 -9.18 2.24 11.94
N ASP A 109 -9.95 3.01 12.64
CA ASP A 109 -9.45 3.93 13.68
C ASP A 109 -10.05 3.71 15.08
N SER A 110 -10.55 2.50 15.36
CA SER A 110 -11.08 2.15 16.68
C SER A 110 -10.00 2.17 17.78
N ASN A 111 -8.74 1.93 17.42
CA ASN A 111 -7.62 1.93 18.36
C ASN A 111 -6.37 2.62 17.77
N VAL A 112 -6.45 3.91 17.54
CA VAL A 112 -5.35 4.68 16.96
C VAL A 112 -4.09 4.60 17.82
N ALA A 113 -4.21 4.70 19.14
CA ALA A 113 -3.05 4.67 20.06
C ALA A 113 -2.28 3.33 20.04
N GLY A 114 -2.97 2.22 19.81
CA GLY A 114 -2.34 0.87 19.77
C GLY A 114 -2.06 0.37 18.37
N ARG A 115 -2.55 1.06 17.34
CA ARG A 115 -2.55 0.61 15.94
C ARG A 115 -1.15 0.24 15.45
N GLU A 116 -0.20 1.13 15.54
CA GLU A 116 1.17 0.89 15.07
C GLU A 116 1.76 -0.39 15.68
N ARG A 117 1.68 -0.53 17.00
CA ARG A 117 2.21 -1.69 17.70
C ARG A 117 1.52 -2.98 17.27
N LEU A 118 0.20 -2.99 17.19
CA LEU A 118 -0.59 -4.17 16.84
C LEU A 118 -0.38 -4.58 15.39
N TYR A 119 -0.41 -3.62 14.46
CA TYR A 119 -0.21 -3.89 13.04
C TYR A 119 1.20 -4.40 12.75
N LYS A 120 2.23 -3.79 13.35
CA LYS A 120 3.61 -4.29 13.25
C LYS A 120 3.77 -5.69 13.85
N SER A 121 3.15 -5.94 15.00
CA SER A 121 3.21 -7.25 15.65
C SER A 121 2.57 -8.35 14.80
N GLU A 122 1.40 -8.09 14.23
CA GLU A 122 0.76 -9.05 13.33
C GLU A 122 1.55 -9.19 12.02
N GLY A 123 1.95 -8.08 11.42
CA GLY A 123 2.65 -8.08 10.13
C GLY A 123 3.97 -8.85 10.15
N LYS A 124 4.72 -8.79 11.23
CA LYS A 124 5.97 -9.53 11.41
C LYS A 124 5.81 -11.05 11.33
N LYS A 125 4.62 -11.58 11.49
CA LYS A 125 4.34 -13.01 11.31
C LYS A 125 4.37 -13.44 9.84
N TYR A 126 4.20 -12.48 8.92
CA TYR A 126 4.02 -12.72 7.48
C TYR A 126 5.09 -12.05 6.61
N TYR A 127 5.82 -11.08 7.16
CA TYR A 127 6.75 -10.27 6.40
C TYR A 127 8.00 -9.93 7.21
N GLY A 128 9.18 -10.18 6.61
CA GLY A 128 10.48 -9.96 7.22
C GLY A 128 11.09 -8.58 6.96
N GLY A 129 10.49 -7.76 6.11
CA GLY A 129 10.97 -6.41 5.81
C GLY A 129 10.52 -5.35 6.83
N ASN A 130 10.70 -4.09 6.47
CA ASN A 130 10.32 -2.96 7.32
C ASN A 130 8.85 -2.62 7.16
N ILE A 131 8.12 -2.50 8.27
CA ILE A 131 6.70 -2.13 8.32
C ILE A 131 6.58 -0.75 8.96
N PHE A 132 5.91 0.16 8.26
CA PHE A 132 5.57 1.50 8.73
C PHE A 132 4.06 1.63 8.82
N VAL A 133 3.56 2.15 9.93
CA VAL A 133 2.13 2.39 10.17
C VAL A 133 1.99 3.83 10.67
N PRO A 134 2.06 4.82 9.76
CA PRO A 134 2.05 6.22 10.16
C PRO A 134 0.68 6.66 10.66
N ASP A 135 0.68 7.57 11.60
CA ASP A 135 -0.46 8.42 11.90
C ASP A 135 -0.49 9.61 10.94
N ASP A 136 -1.58 10.38 10.97
CA ASP A 136 -1.70 11.60 10.18
C ASP A 136 -0.53 12.55 10.50
N GLU A 137 0.00 13.19 9.47
CA GLU A 137 1.15 14.10 9.53
C GLU A 137 2.49 13.47 9.96
N SER A 138 2.57 12.14 10.09
CA SER A 138 3.85 11.46 10.33
C SER A 138 4.81 11.64 9.16
N LEU A 139 6.10 11.81 9.46
CA LEU A 139 7.16 11.90 8.46
C LEU A 139 7.94 10.58 8.40
N ILE A 140 8.11 10.06 7.19
CA ILE A 140 8.92 8.88 6.91
C ILE A 140 10.05 9.30 5.98
N ALA A 141 11.30 9.05 6.37
CA ALA A 141 12.45 9.25 5.50
C ALA A 141 12.54 8.09 4.50
N LEU A 142 12.52 8.41 3.20
CA LEU A 142 12.56 7.46 2.08
C LEU A 142 13.97 7.24 1.55
#